data_e2b97ef381f80bb84f51d83eb22ba68b
#
_entry.id   e2b97ef381f80bb84f51d83eb22ba68b
#
_cell.length_a   1.000
_cell.length_b   1.000
_cell.length_c   1.000
_cell.angle_alpha   90.00
_cell.angle_beta   90.00
_cell.angle_gamma   90.00
#
_symmetry.space_group_name_H-M   'P 1'
#
loop_
_entity.id
_entity.type
_entity.pdbx_description
1 polymer ?
#
loop_
_entity_poly.entity_id
_entity_poly.type
_entity_poly.pdbx_seq_one_letter_code
_entity_poly.pdbx_strand_id
1 'polypeptide(L)'
;MKRREFEKRVKDENLKMEYYDIALDHYYDGYPHYMGCVRKDRKWVTYATDFRDGHAYIIDSYATEDEAFSDFYLLIKSQIKAETLYGPPKRD
;
A
#
# COMPACT_ATOMS: atom_id res chain seq x y z
N MET A 1 -11.08 0.87 -10.24
CA MET A 1 -9.98 -0.02 -10.69
C MET A 1 -10.05 -1.33 -9.92
N LYS A 2 -10.03 -2.46 -10.61
CA LYS A 2 -9.97 -3.77 -9.97
C LYS A 2 -8.52 -4.17 -9.72
N ARG A 3 -8.30 -5.17 -8.86
CA ARG A 3 -6.97 -5.68 -8.55
C ARG A 3 -6.17 -6.01 -9.81
N ARG A 4 -6.82 -6.67 -10.77
CA ARG A 4 -6.17 -7.07 -12.03
C ARG A 4 -5.61 -5.88 -12.81
N GLU A 5 -6.39 -4.81 -12.89
CA GLU A 5 -5.95 -3.59 -13.56
C GLU A 5 -4.82 -2.92 -12.76
N PHE A 6 -4.93 -2.92 -11.45
CA PHE A 6 -3.89 -2.39 -10.58
C PHE A 6 -2.57 -3.11 -10.81
N GLU A 7 -2.59 -4.44 -10.79
CA GLU A 7 -1.38 -5.24 -11.01
C GLU A 7 -0.77 -4.98 -12.38
N LYS A 8 -1.63 -4.84 -13.40
CA LYS A 8 -1.18 -4.52 -14.74
C LYS A 8 -0.51 -3.15 -14.80
N ARG A 9 -1.09 -2.14 -14.18
CA ARG A 9 -0.53 -0.79 -14.15
C ARG A 9 0.79 -0.72 -13.40
N VAL A 10 0.89 -1.42 -12.28
CA VAL A 10 2.15 -1.50 -11.53
C VAL A 10 3.26 -2.04 -12.40
N LYS A 11 2.98 -3.08 -13.17
CA LYS A 11 3.93 -3.67 -14.09
C LYS A 11 4.25 -2.76 -15.27
N ASP A 12 3.22 -2.25 -15.94
CA ASP A 12 3.38 -1.45 -17.16
C ASP A 12 4.06 -0.10 -16.88
N GLU A 13 3.77 0.50 -15.74
CA GLU A 13 4.36 1.78 -15.35
C GLU A 13 5.63 1.60 -14.51
N ASN A 14 6.00 0.35 -14.25
CA ASN A 14 7.18 0.02 -13.45
C ASN A 14 7.15 0.71 -12.08
N LEU A 15 6.00 0.65 -11.42
CA LEU A 15 5.83 1.27 -10.12
C LEU A 15 6.47 0.40 -9.03
N LYS A 16 7.48 0.93 -8.39
CA LYS A 16 8.17 0.21 -7.33
C LYS A 16 8.56 1.18 -6.22
N MET A 17 8.08 0.90 -5.02
CA MET A 17 8.53 1.61 -3.83
C MET A 17 9.87 1.04 -3.41
N GLU A 18 10.77 1.88 -2.98
CA GLU A 18 12.10 1.45 -2.53
C GLU A 18 12.06 0.90 -1.11
N TYR A 19 11.20 1.48 -0.26
CA TYR A 19 11.19 1.17 1.16
C TYR A 19 10.00 0.34 1.62
N TYR A 20 9.08 -0.02 0.73
CA TYR A 20 7.91 -0.83 1.05
C TYR A 20 7.67 -1.89 -0.01
N ASP A 21 7.19 -3.05 0.43
CA ASP A 21 6.69 -4.07 -0.48
C ASP A 21 5.16 -3.97 -0.55
N ILE A 22 4.60 -4.25 -1.72
CA ILE A 22 3.15 -4.25 -1.92
C ILE A 22 2.56 -5.56 -1.41
N ALA A 23 1.55 -5.47 -0.57
CA ALA A 23 0.85 -6.62 0.00
C ALA A 23 -0.61 -6.64 -0.47
N LEU A 24 -0.99 -7.67 -1.21
CA LEU A 24 -2.34 -7.80 -1.76
C LEU A 24 -3.11 -8.98 -1.21
N ASP A 25 -2.45 -9.93 -0.58
CA ASP A 25 -3.06 -11.19 -0.14
C ASP A 25 -3.07 -11.38 1.36
N HIS A 26 -2.38 -10.51 2.09
CA HIS A 26 -2.22 -10.71 3.52
C HIS A 26 -2.15 -9.37 4.25
N TYR A 27 -2.73 -9.32 5.44
CA TYR A 27 -2.63 -8.18 6.34
C TYR A 27 -1.46 -8.43 7.29
N TYR A 28 -0.30 -7.89 6.93
CA TYR A 28 0.91 -8.07 7.74
C TYR A 28 0.87 -7.16 8.95
N ASP A 29 0.90 -7.73 10.13
CA ASP A 29 1.00 -6.97 11.37
C ASP A 29 2.17 -7.55 12.15
N GLY A 30 3.12 -6.70 12.52
CA GLY A 30 4.36 -7.15 13.13
C GLY A 30 5.51 -7.31 12.14
N TYR A 31 5.30 -6.95 10.87
CA TYR A 31 6.33 -7.06 9.83
C TYR A 31 6.52 -5.70 9.17
N PRO A 32 7.66 -5.02 9.38
CA PRO A 32 7.88 -3.70 8.79
C PRO A 32 8.00 -3.76 7.27
N HIS A 33 7.85 -2.61 6.63
CA HIS A 33 8.07 -2.39 5.19
C HIS A 33 6.96 -2.90 4.28
N TYR A 34 5.71 -2.96 4.75
CA TYR A 34 4.58 -3.32 3.90
C TYR A 34 3.60 -2.19 3.73
N MET A 35 3.08 -2.07 2.52
CA MET A 35 1.93 -1.24 2.18
C MET A 35 0.97 -2.12 1.41
N GLY A 36 -0.29 -2.15 1.81
CA GLY A 36 -1.19 -3.13 1.25
C GLY A 36 -2.61 -2.63 0.99
N CYS A 37 -3.30 -3.43 0.18
CA CYS A 37 -4.72 -3.26 -0.09
C CYS A 37 -5.33 -4.65 -0.03
N VAL A 38 -6.11 -4.91 1.02
CA VAL A 38 -6.63 -6.24 1.30
C VAL A 38 -8.06 -6.17 1.81
N ARG A 39 -8.73 -7.31 1.80
CA ARG A 39 -10.04 -7.43 2.42
C ARG A 39 -9.88 -7.82 3.87
N LYS A 40 -10.50 -7.04 4.76
CA LYS A 40 -10.42 -7.26 6.20
C LYS A 40 -11.76 -6.94 6.84
N ASP A 41 -12.32 -7.88 7.59
CA ASP A 41 -13.60 -7.70 8.30
C ASP A 41 -14.71 -7.21 7.38
N ARG A 42 -14.84 -7.84 6.21
CA ARG A 42 -15.88 -7.57 5.20
C ARG A 42 -15.74 -6.22 4.50
N LYS A 43 -14.64 -5.52 4.72
CA LYS A 43 -14.33 -4.26 4.03
C LYS A 43 -13.04 -4.40 3.27
N TRP A 44 -12.85 -3.54 2.31
CA TRP A 44 -11.54 -3.36 1.69
C TRP A 44 -10.80 -2.28 2.45
N VAL A 45 -9.54 -2.53 2.74
CA VAL A 45 -8.72 -1.55 3.47
C VAL A 45 -7.39 -1.35 2.76
N THR A 46 -6.90 -0.12 2.83
CA THR A 46 -5.51 0.17 2.54
C THR A 46 -4.80 0.31 3.89
N TYR A 47 -3.58 -0.19 3.97
CA TYR A 47 -2.83 -0.16 5.21
C TYR A 47 -1.33 -0.02 4.96
N ALA A 48 -0.61 0.31 6.00
CA ALA A 48 0.85 0.29 5.98
C ALA A 48 1.34 -0.22 7.32
N THR A 49 2.59 -0.67 7.35
CA THR A 49 3.20 -1.08 8.60
C THR A 49 4.23 -0.04 9.04
N ASP A 50 4.38 0.14 10.33
CA ASP A 50 5.36 1.07 10.88
C ASP A 50 6.76 0.62 10.47
N PHE A 51 7.58 1.56 10.07
CA PHE A 51 8.91 1.27 9.54
C PHE A 51 9.84 0.68 10.61
N ARG A 52 9.58 0.93 11.87
CA ARG A 52 10.43 0.49 12.98
C ARG A 52 10.03 -0.86 13.54
N ASP A 53 8.75 -0.99 13.93
CA ASP A 53 8.27 -2.17 14.67
C ASP A 53 7.32 -3.05 13.87
N GLY A 54 6.90 -2.61 12.69
CA GLY A 54 6.02 -3.40 11.84
C GLY A 54 4.55 -3.37 12.24
N HIS A 55 4.14 -2.56 13.21
CA HIS A 55 2.73 -2.42 13.57
C HIS A 55 1.93 -1.94 12.37
N ALA A 56 0.88 -2.69 12.04
CA ALA A 56 -0.01 -2.30 10.96
C ALA A 56 -0.99 -1.22 11.40
N TYR A 57 -1.26 -0.28 10.51
CA TYR A 57 -2.31 0.71 10.72
C TYR A 57 -3.11 0.89 9.44
N ILE A 58 -4.41 1.03 9.61
CA ILE A 58 -5.33 1.24 8.48
C ILE A 58 -5.21 2.68 8.01
N ILE A 59 -5.00 2.86 6.71
CA ILE A 59 -4.97 4.19 6.10
C ILE A 59 -6.41 4.62 5.79
N ASP A 60 -7.18 3.75 5.13
CA ASP A 60 -8.57 4.02 4.82
C ASP A 60 -9.32 2.71 4.60
N SER A 61 -10.64 2.78 4.59
CA SER A 61 -11.49 1.62 4.33
C SER A 61 -12.53 1.96 3.26
N TYR A 62 -12.96 0.95 2.51
CA TYR A 62 -13.78 1.12 1.32
C TYR A 62 -14.84 0.02 1.25
N ALA A 63 -15.98 0.37 0.65
CA ALA A 63 -17.06 -0.60 0.44
C ALA A 63 -16.75 -1.56 -0.71
N THR A 64 -16.00 -1.11 -1.71
CA THR A 64 -15.76 -1.90 -2.93
C THR A 64 -14.27 -2.04 -3.25
N GLU A 65 -13.96 -3.11 -3.96
CA GLU A 65 -12.62 -3.35 -4.49
C GLU A 65 -12.17 -2.21 -5.40
N ASP A 66 -13.08 -1.74 -6.24
CA ASP A 66 -12.81 -0.68 -7.21
C ASP A 66 -12.30 0.59 -6.53
N GLU A 67 -12.99 1.03 -5.49
CA GLU A 67 -12.60 2.21 -4.73
C GLU A 67 -11.23 2.00 -4.06
N ALA A 68 -11.04 0.83 -3.47
CA ALA A 68 -9.84 0.52 -2.73
C ALA A 68 -8.60 0.54 -3.62
N PHE A 69 -8.65 -0.13 -4.77
CA PHE A 69 -7.49 -0.20 -5.66
C PHE A 69 -7.24 1.11 -6.39
N SER A 70 -8.29 1.87 -6.69
CA SER A 70 -8.12 3.20 -7.29
C SER A 70 -7.35 4.11 -6.34
N ASP A 71 -7.70 4.09 -5.07
CA ASP A 71 -7.03 4.91 -4.07
C ASP A 71 -5.64 4.38 -3.75
N PHE A 72 -5.50 3.06 -3.66
CA PHE A 72 -4.20 2.42 -3.42
C PHE A 72 -3.18 2.74 -4.52
N TYR A 73 -3.63 2.76 -5.76
CA TYR A 73 -2.78 3.15 -6.88
C TYR A 73 -2.21 4.57 -6.67
N LEU A 74 -3.06 5.50 -6.24
CA LEU A 74 -2.62 6.86 -5.95
C LEU A 74 -1.67 6.91 -4.74
N LEU A 75 -1.94 6.09 -3.73
CA LEU A 75 -1.07 5.99 -2.56
C LEU A 75 0.34 5.51 -2.94
N ILE A 76 0.42 4.49 -3.78
CA ILE A 76 1.71 3.95 -4.25
C ILE A 76 2.48 5.03 -5.01
N LYS A 77 1.80 5.73 -5.92
CA LYS A 77 2.45 6.80 -6.70
C LYS A 77 2.92 7.94 -5.79
N SER A 78 2.11 8.29 -4.81
CA SER A 78 2.45 9.32 -3.83
C SER A 78 3.65 8.92 -2.99
N GLN A 79 3.71 7.65 -2.56
CA GLN A 79 4.83 7.12 -1.78
C GLN A 79 6.13 7.13 -2.60
N ILE A 80 6.06 6.71 -3.86
CA ILE A 80 7.23 6.74 -4.75
C ILE A 80 7.76 8.15 -4.89
N LYS A 81 6.87 9.12 -5.07
CA LYS A 81 7.24 10.52 -5.17
C LYS A 81 7.90 11.02 -3.88
N ALA A 82 7.35 10.65 -2.73
CA ALA A 82 7.90 11.02 -1.43
C ALA A 82 9.30 10.42 -1.23
N GLU A 83 9.50 9.17 -1.63
CA GLU A 83 10.81 8.53 -1.55
C GLU A 83 11.85 9.23 -2.42
N THR A 84 11.43 9.64 -3.60
CA THR A 84 12.30 10.37 -4.53
C THR A 84 12.72 11.73 -3.97
N LEU A 85 11.79 12.42 -3.30
CA LEU A 85 12.03 13.77 -2.78
C LEU A 85 12.71 13.77 -1.42
N TYR A 86 12.38 12.83 -0.55
CA TYR A 86 12.75 12.88 0.87
C TYR A 86 13.56 11.67 1.35
N GLY A 87 13.72 10.64 0.52
CA GLY A 87 14.41 9.42 0.91
C GLY A 87 13.59 8.52 1.83
N PRO A 88 14.24 7.73 2.69
CA PRO A 88 13.54 6.76 3.53
C PRO A 88 12.62 7.43 4.55
N PRO A 89 11.59 6.70 5.03
CA PRO A 89 10.72 7.21 6.08
C PRO A 89 11.51 7.61 7.32
N LYS A 90 11.09 8.71 7.96
CA LYS A 90 11.75 9.19 9.17
C LYS A 90 11.47 8.27 10.34
N ARG A 91 12.47 8.11 11.19
CA ARG A 91 12.34 7.45 12.46
C ARG A 91 12.38 8.50 13.56
N ASP A 92 11.44 8.40 14.44
CA ASP A 92 11.44 9.24 15.65
C ASP A 92 11.89 8.43 16.84
#